data_79748111a9cd2a81899c29c01ef3a03d
#
_entry.id   79748111a9cd2a81899c29c01ef3a03d
#
_cell.length_a   1.000
_cell.length_b   1.000
_cell.length_c   1.000
_cell.angle_alpha   90.00
_cell.angle_beta   90.00
_cell.angle_gamma   90.00
#
_symmetry.space_group_name_H-M   'P 1'
#
loop_
_entity.id
_entity.type
_entity.pdbx_description
1 polymer ?
#
loop_
_entity_poly.entity_id
_entity_poly.type
_entity_poly.pdbx_seq_one_letter_code
_entity_poly.pdbx_strand_id
1 'polypeptide(L)'
;KDGVHIKSKCMDFLKEDLKLTLDQDRTKIIHAQSESAMFLGYKIHKTPVRKMKVAYNAKGQRTRRVTRTLLDAPIKDIVEKLIASGYAKKDGRPTRNGRFMNHTLSDIINHFKKVERGILQYYKKASNYGRVSARVHYILKYSCALTFASKMGLASLRKVFKRYGPDLKIWGKGSKLLAVYPKIKYSKPKSS
;
A
#
# COMPACT_ATOMS: atom_id res chain seq x y z
N LYS A 1 2.16 -5.38 33.90
CA LYS A 1 1.18 -6.04 34.76
C LYS A 1 -0.25 -5.89 34.22
N ASP A 2 -0.66 -4.69 33.79
CA ASP A 2 -2.03 -4.39 33.37
C ASP A 2 -2.50 -5.17 32.11
N GLY A 3 -1.60 -5.40 31.15
CA GLY A 3 -1.93 -6.12 29.92
C GLY A 3 -2.31 -7.59 30.16
N VAL A 4 -1.67 -8.25 31.11
CA VAL A 4 -1.99 -9.65 31.47
C VAL A 4 -3.37 -9.71 32.13
N HIS A 5 -3.65 -8.79 33.05
CA HIS A 5 -4.94 -8.70 33.72
C HIS A 5 -6.09 -8.41 32.74
N ILE A 6 -5.88 -7.48 31.79
CA ILE A 6 -6.87 -7.20 30.74
C ILE A 6 -7.10 -8.45 29.85
N LYS A 7 -6.02 -9.15 29.49
CA LYS A 7 -6.14 -10.39 28.69
C LYS A 7 -6.99 -11.43 29.43
N SER A 8 -6.75 -11.65 30.74
CA SER A 8 -7.55 -12.58 31.55
C SER A 8 -9.04 -12.20 31.54
N LYS A 9 -9.34 -10.95 31.88
CA LYS A 9 -10.74 -10.47 31.88
C LYS A 9 -11.43 -10.63 30.51
N CYS A 10 -10.71 -10.37 29.39
CA CYS A 10 -11.27 -10.59 28.07
C CYS A 10 -11.53 -12.08 27.79
N MET A 11 -10.66 -12.96 28.29
CA MET A 11 -10.85 -14.41 28.14
C MET A 11 -12.08 -14.89 28.93
N ASP A 12 -12.22 -14.43 30.17
CA ASP A 12 -13.35 -14.79 31.03
C ASP A 12 -14.67 -14.31 30.41
N PHE A 13 -14.76 -13.06 29.98
CA PHE A 13 -15.92 -12.49 29.28
C PHE A 13 -16.28 -13.27 28.00
N LEU A 14 -15.30 -13.55 27.14
CA LEU A 14 -15.54 -14.30 25.91
C LEU A 14 -16.07 -15.70 26.19
N LYS A 15 -15.56 -16.37 27.23
CA LYS A 15 -15.95 -17.72 27.60
C LYS A 15 -17.33 -17.76 28.28
N GLU A 16 -17.59 -16.84 29.21
CA GLU A 16 -18.80 -16.87 30.04
C GLU A 16 -20.01 -16.28 29.33
N ASP A 17 -19.84 -15.08 28.71
CA ASP A 17 -20.94 -14.36 28.08
C ASP A 17 -21.18 -14.78 26.64
N LEU A 18 -20.13 -14.97 25.86
CA LEU A 18 -20.24 -15.23 24.42
C LEU A 18 -20.03 -16.70 24.01
N LYS A 19 -19.64 -17.57 24.96
CA LYS A 19 -19.33 -19.00 24.72
C LYS A 19 -18.24 -19.18 23.65
N LEU A 20 -17.31 -18.21 23.55
CA LEU A 20 -16.20 -18.23 22.60
C LEU A 20 -14.89 -18.53 23.32
N THR A 21 -13.99 -19.23 22.67
CA THR A 21 -12.63 -19.48 23.17
C THR A 21 -11.63 -18.61 22.45
N LEU A 22 -10.73 -17.96 23.20
CA LEU A 22 -9.65 -17.17 22.66
C LEU A 22 -8.51 -18.07 22.22
N ASP A 23 -8.04 -17.91 20.96
CA ASP A 23 -6.85 -18.60 20.47
C ASP A 23 -5.60 -18.06 21.19
N GLN A 24 -5.01 -18.88 22.04
CA GLN A 24 -3.87 -18.53 22.89
C GLN A 24 -2.62 -18.20 22.03
N ASP A 25 -2.39 -18.93 20.95
CA ASP A 25 -1.20 -18.80 20.10
C ASP A 25 -1.23 -17.50 19.28
N ARG A 26 -2.43 -17.06 18.91
CA ARG A 26 -2.66 -15.83 18.15
C ARG A 26 -2.84 -14.58 19.01
N THR A 27 -3.17 -14.76 20.30
CA THR A 27 -3.39 -13.65 21.22
C THR A 27 -2.13 -13.29 21.96
N LYS A 28 -1.41 -12.27 21.50
CA LYS A 28 -0.14 -11.81 22.04
C LYS A 28 -0.27 -10.43 22.68
N ILE A 29 0.37 -10.25 23.84
CA ILE A 29 0.58 -8.93 24.43
C ILE A 29 1.90 -8.39 23.87
N ILE A 30 1.86 -7.25 23.22
CA ILE A 30 3.04 -6.62 22.61
C ILE A 30 3.32 -5.26 23.24
N HIS A 31 4.59 -4.88 23.27
CA HIS A 31 5.01 -3.55 23.75
C HIS A 31 4.94 -2.54 22.61
N ALA A 32 3.95 -1.66 22.62
CA ALA A 32 3.60 -0.76 21.52
C ALA A 32 4.70 0.21 21.05
N GLN A 33 5.78 0.44 21.84
CA GLN A 33 6.90 1.31 21.45
C GLN A 33 8.02 0.55 20.73
N SER A 34 8.24 -0.72 21.07
CA SER A 34 9.29 -1.56 20.48
C SER A 34 8.77 -2.48 19.39
N GLU A 35 7.51 -2.85 19.47
CA GLU A 35 6.87 -3.82 18.57
C GLU A 35 5.68 -3.21 17.83
N SER A 36 5.16 -3.93 16.84
CA SER A 36 3.97 -3.54 16.10
C SER A 36 2.94 -4.66 16.08
N ALA A 37 1.68 -4.33 16.35
CA ALA A 37 0.56 -5.25 16.16
C ALA A 37 0.13 -5.28 14.71
N MET A 38 -0.23 -6.44 14.20
CA MET A 38 -0.90 -6.57 12.91
C MET A 38 -2.41 -6.62 13.12
N PHE A 39 -3.14 -5.72 12.48
CA PHE A 39 -4.60 -5.68 12.54
C PHE A 39 -5.16 -5.31 11.17
N LEU A 40 -6.01 -6.17 10.62
CA LEU A 40 -6.62 -5.99 9.30
C LEU A 40 -5.61 -5.60 8.21
N GLY A 41 -4.44 -6.24 8.20
CA GLY A 41 -3.39 -5.95 7.22
C GLY A 41 -2.63 -4.63 7.42
N TYR A 42 -2.86 -3.93 8.53
CA TYR A 42 -2.09 -2.76 8.95
C TYR A 42 -1.16 -3.08 10.10
N LYS A 43 -0.06 -2.35 10.21
CA LYS A 43 0.85 -2.36 11.37
C LYS A 43 0.50 -1.21 12.29
N ILE A 44 0.07 -1.52 13.52
CA ILE A 44 -0.23 -0.54 14.57
C ILE A 44 0.97 -0.45 15.49
N HIS A 45 1.53 0.73 15.67
CA HIS A 45 2.65 0.99 16.57
C HIS A 45 2.63 2.44 17.07
N LYS A 46 3.38 2.74 18.12
CA LYS A 46 3.60 4.12 18.59
C LYS A 46 4.80 4.76 17.89
N THR A 47 4.75 6.08 17.73
CA THR A 47 5.91 6.83 17.21
C THR A 47 7.11 6.63 18.13
N PRO A 48 8.28 6.17 17.61
CA PRO A 48 9.49 6.02 18.41
C PRO A 48 9.91 7.36 19.03
N VAL A 49 10.28 7.35 20.32
CA VAL A 49 10.70 8.56 21.07
C VAL A 49 11.83 9.32 20.34
N ARG A 50 12.79 8.60 19.74
CA ARG A 50 13.91 9.18 18.97
C ARG A 50 13.50 10.01 17.76
N LYS A 51 12.29 9.79 17.21
CA LYS A 51 11.77 10.53 16.04
C LYS A 51 10.85 11.69 16.44
N MET A 52 10.66 11.91 17.71
CA MET A 52 9.86 13.02 18.17
C MET A 52 10.65 14.32 18.07
N LYS A 53 10.31 15.19 17.13
CA LYS A 53 10.82 16.56 17.07
C LYS A 53 10.22 17.38 18.22
N VAL A 54 10.91 18.35 18.78
CA VAL A 54 10.37 19.26 19.79
C VAL A 54 9.14 19.98 19.25
N ALA A 55 8.02 19.95 19.94
CA ALA A 55 6.83 20.70 19.55
C ALA A 55 6.77 22.01 20.35
N TYR A 56 6.33 23.06 19.68
CA TYR A 56 6.08 24.36 20.30
C TYR A 56 4.59 24.70 20.11
N ASN A 57 3.96 25.33 21.11
CA ASN A 57 2.60 25.84 20.97
C ASN A 57 2.59 27.15 20.14
N ALA A 58 1.41 27.70 19.86
CA ALA A 58 1.26 28.94 19.14
C ALA A 58 1.97 30.15 19.78
N LYS A 59 2.30 30.07 21.09
CA LYS A 59 3.04 31.06 21.86
C LYS A 59 4.56 30.81 21.87
N GLY A 60 5.08 29.86 21.07
CA GLY A 60 6.50 29.56 21.02
C GLY A 60 7.04 28.74 22.22
N GLN A 61 6.19 28.30 23.13
CA GLN A 61 6.61 27.55 24.32
C GLN A 61 6.75 26.07 23.97
N ARG A 62 7.77 25.42 24.56
CA ARG A 62 8.03 24.00 24.41
C ARG A 62 6.88 23.18 25.00
N THR A 63 6.21 22.36 24.17
CA THR A 63 5.12 21.50 24.60
C THR A 63 5.57 20.08 24.84
N ARG A 64 4.93 19.42 25.83
CA ARG A 64 5.12 17.99 26.09
C ARG A 64 4.57 17.21 24.90
N ARG A 65 5.37 16.28 24.35
CA ARG A 65 4.95 15.46 23.24
C ARG A 65 4.17 14.26 23.70
N VAL A 66 3.06 14.03 23.03
CA VAL A 66 2.30 12.81 23.14
C VAL A 66 2.74 11.85 22.04
N THR A 67 3.07 10.62 22.41
CA THR A 67 3.30 9.55 21.44
C THR A 67 2.02 9.30 20.67
N ARG A 68 2.07 9.40 19.33
CA ARG A 68 0.92 9.11 18.46
C ARG A 68 0.93 7.65 18.07
N THR A 69 -0.24 7.04 18.07
CA THR A 69 -0.44 5.73 17.42
C THR A 69 -0.41 5.92 15.91
N LEU A 70 0.41 5.14 15.24
CA LEU A 70 0.53 5.12 13.78
C LEU A 70 -0.09 3.84 13.23
N LEU A 71 -0.78 4.00 12.13
CA LEU A 71 -1.38 2.91 11.36
C LEU A 71 -0.64 2.82 10.04
N ASP A 72 0.37 1.96 9.95
CA ASP A 72 1.21 1.84 8.76
C ASP A 72 0.78 0.66 7.89
N ALA A 73 0.78 0.87 6.57
CA ALA A 73 0.64 -0.21 5.62
C ALA A 73 1.97 -0.99 5.51
N PRO A 74 1.93 -2.33 5.50
CA PRO A 74 3.12 -3.18 5.42
C PRO A 74 3.63 -3.25 3.98
N ILE A 75 4.49 -2.30 3.59
CA ILE A 75 4.99 -2.17 2.20
C ILE A 75 5.66 -3.47 1.72
N LYS A 76 6.39 -4.17 2.58
CA LYS A 76 7.05 -5.44 2.21
C LYS A 76 6.03 -6.49 1.78
N ASP A 77 5.01 -6.71 2.59
CA ASP A 77 3.96 -7.72 2.33
C ASP A 77 3.14 -7.35 1.07
N ILE A 78 2.91 -6.04 0.84
CA ILE A 78 2.25 -5.55 -0.38
C ILE A 78 3.11 -5.87 -1.62
N VAL A 79 4.43 -5.62 -1.55
CA VAL A 79 5.36 -5.93 -2.64
C VAL A 79 5.45 -7.43 -2.88
N GLU A 80 5.49 -8.26 -1.84
CA GLU A 80 5.47 -9.72 -1.95
C GLU A 80 4.20 -10.23 -2.66
N LYS A 81 3.04 -9.67 -2.35
CA LYS A 81 1.79 -9.97 -3.06
C LYS A 81 1.86 -9.57 -4.54
N LEU A 82 2.48 -8.44 -4.86
CA LEU A 82 2.70 -8.01 -6.25
C LEU A 82 3.68 -8.93 -6.99
N ILE A 83 4.71 -9.45 -6.30
CA ILE A 83 5.64 -10.46 -6.83
C ILE A 83 4.89 -11.76 -7.12
N ALA A 84 4.14 -12.27 -6.15
CA ALA A 84 3.34 -13.49 -6.31
C ALA A 84 2.32 -13.38 -7.46
N SER A 85 1.78 -12.19 -7.70
CA SER A 85 0.86 -11.89 -8.80
C SER A 85 1.56 -11.63 -10.16
N GLY A 86 2.88 -11.69 -10.22
CA GLY A 86 3.67 -11.56 -11.44
C GLY A 86 3.86 -10.13 -11.95
N TYR A 87 3.68 -9.11 -11.10
CA TYR A 87 3.93 -7.70 -11.46
C TYR A 87 5.38 -7.26 -11.20
N ALA A 88 6.08 -7.98 -10.32
CA ALA A 88 7.46 -7.70 -9.99
C ALA A 88 8.29 -9.00 -9.87
N LYS A 89 9.60 -8.88 -9.99
CA LYS A 89 10.57 -9.93 -9.70
C LYS A 89 10.80 -10.04 -8.19
N LYS A 90 11.50 -11.10 -7.74
CA LYS A 90 11.86 -11.31 -6.32
C LYS A 90 12.63 -10.13 -5.69
N ASP A 91 13.37 -9.37 -6.48
CA ASP A 91 14.07 -8.15 -6.07
C ASP A 91 13.16 -6.91 -5.96
N GLY A 92 11.87 -7.06 -6.24
CA GLY A 92 10.88 -5.98 -6.23
C GLY A 92 10.94 -5.04 -7.42
N ARG A 93 11.72 -5.35 -8.47
CA ARG A 93 11.72 -4.60 -9.74
C ARG A 93 10.52 -5.00 -10.59
N PRO A 94 9.89 -4.05 -11.30
CA PRO A 94 8.79 -4.34 -12.21
C PRO A 94 9.18 -5.38 -13.27
N THR A 95 8.24 -6.23 -13.64
CA THR A 95 8.43 -7.21 -14.74
C THR A 95 7.20 -7.24 -15.64
N ARG A 96 7.37 -7.73 -16.86
CA ARG A 96 6.24 -7.96 -17.76
C ARG A 96 5.31 -9.03 -17.17
N ASN A 97 4.02 -8.85 -17.31
CA ASN A 97 3.05 -9.87 -16.93
C ASN A 97 2.50 -10.56 -18.17
N GLY A 98 2.97 -11.79 -18.42
CA GLY A 98 2.62 -12.58 -19.62
C GLY A 98 1.14 -12.94 -19.73
N ARG A 99 0.39 -12.94 -18.61
CA ARG A 99 -1.05 -13.26 -18.61
C ARG A 99 -1.88 -12.34 -19.49
N PHE A 100 -1.39 -11.11 -19.77
CA PHE A 100 -2.13 -10.09 -20.50
C PHE A 100 -1.73 -9.99 -21.99
N MET A 101 -0.93 -10.91 -22.51
CA MET A 101 -0.45 -10.83 -23.90
C MET A 101 -1.59 -10.90 -24.93
N ASN A 102 -2.69 -11.59 -24.62
CA ASN A 102 -3.85 -11.72 -25.51
C ASN A 102 -4.90 -10.61 -25.33
N HIS A 103 -4.75 -9.73 -24.32
CA HIS A 103 -5.69 -8.63 -24.08
C HIS A 103 -5.37 -7.41 -24.93
N THR A 104 -6.36 -6.53 -25.16
CA THR A 104 -6.12 -5.24 -25.83
C THR A 104 -5.27 -4.32 -24.94
N LEU A 105 -4.58 -3.34 -25.52
CA LEU A 105 -3.77 -2.40 -24.74
C LEU A 105 -4.62 -1.59 -23.74
N SER A 106 -5.86 -1.26 -24.11
CA SER A 106 -6.81 -0.58 -23.23
C SER A 106 -7.22 -1.45 -22.05
N ASP A 107 -7.45 -2.74 -22.28
CA ASP A 107 -7.81 -3.68 -21.21
C ASP A 107 -6.65 -3.90 -20.24
N ILE A 108 -5.42 -3.97 -20.77
CA ILE A 108 -4.22 -4.04 -19.94
C ILE A 108 -4.15 -2.83 -19.00
N ILE A 109 -4.26 -1.60 -19.52
CA ILE A 109 -4.25 -0.39 -18.68
C ILE A 109 -5.36 -0.45 -17.64
N ASN A 110 -6.57 -0.78 -18.05
CA ASN A 110 -7.73 -0.81 -17.15
C ASN A 110 -7.56 -1.85 -16.02
N HIS A 111 -6.96 -3.00 -16.34
CA HIS A 111 -6.66 -4.01 -15.32
C HIS A 111 -5.62 -3.51 -14.30
N PHE A 112 -4.47 -3.02 -14.77
CA PHE A 112 -3.43 -2.50 -13.88
C PHE A 112 -3.93 -1.33 -13.03
N LYS A 113 -4.75 -0.45 -13.61
CA LYS A 113 -5.43 0.65 -12.92
C LYS A 113 -6.38 0.17 -11.82
N LYS A 114 -7.16 -0.91 -12.08
CA LYS A 114 -8.06 -1.51 -11.09
C LYS A 114 -7.27 -2.08 -9.91
N VAL A 115 -6.19 -2.81 -10.18
CA VAL A 115 -5.31 -3.38 -9.15
C VAL A 115 -4.69 -2.28 -8.29
N GLU A 116 -4.12 -1.25 -8.92
CA GLU A 116 -3.54 -0.10 -8.21
C GLU A 116 -4.58 0.59 -7.33
N ARG A 117 -5.74 0.90 -7.91
CA ARG A 117 -6.84 1.55 -7.19
C ARG A 117 -7.30 0.72 -5.99
N GLY A 118 -7.44 -0.59 -6.13
CA GLY A 118 -7.84 -1.49 -5.04
C GLY A 118 -6.86 -1.42 -3.86
N ILE A 119 -5.56 -1.54 -4.12
CA ILE A 119 -4.52 -1.46 -3.10
C ILE A 119 -4.52 -0.07 -2.43
N LEU A 120 -4.52 1.00 -3.21
CA LEU A 120 -4.46 2.36 -2.69
C LEU A 120 -5.74 2.75 -1.92
N GLN A 121 -6.91 2.29 -2.34
CA GLN A 121 -8.17 2.48 -1.64
C GLN A 121 -8.15 1.79 -0.28
N TYR A 122 -7.67 0.55 -0.22
CA TYR A 122 -7.57 -0.21 1.02
C TYR A 122 -6.65 0.49 2.03
N TYR A 123 -5.45 0.90 1.59
CA TYR A 123 -4.47 1.55 2.48
C TYR A 123 -4.58 3.08 2.57
N LYS A 124 -5.71 3.67 2.15
CA LYS A 124 -5.91 5.13 2.14
C LYS A 124 -5.71 5.79 3.50
N LYS A 125 -6.02 5.09 4.59
CA LYS A 125 -5.90 5.59 5.97
C LYS A 125 -4.49 5.38 6.57
N ALA A 126 -3.56 4.77 5.86
CA ALA A 126 -2.22 4.51 6.36
C ALA A 126 -1.42 5.80 6.58
N SER A 127 -0.71 5.88 7.71
CA SER A 127 0.17 7.02 8.03
C SER A 127 1.32 7.16 7.03
N ASN A 128 1.74 6.03 6.42
CA ASN A 128 2.79 5.96 5.40
C ASN A 128 2.24 5.91 3.96
N TYR A 129 0.98 6.33 3.73
CA TYR A 129 0.28 6.25 2.43
C TYR A 129 1.12 6.77 1.25
N GLY A 130 1.81 7.91 1.40
CA GLY A 130 2.63 8.49 0.33
C GLY A 130 3.74 7.53 -0.15
N ARG A 131 4.38 6.79 0.77
CA ARG A 131 5.41 5.78 0.41
C ARG A 131 4.79 4.55 -0.24
N VAL A 132 3.63 4.11 0.25
CA VAL A 132 2.88 2.98 -0.33
C VAL A 132 2.47 3.31 -1.76
N SER A 133 1.83 4.46 -1.96
CA SER A 133 1.34 4.88 -3.29
C SER A 133 2.48 5.03 -4.29
N ALA A 134 3.60 5.63 -3.89
CA ALA A 134 4.78 5.74 -4.75
C ALA A 134 5.33 4.37 -5.16
N ARG A 135 5.44 3.43 -4.20
CA ARG A 135 5.99 2.11 -4.47
C ARG A 135 5.07 1.26 -5.35
N VAL A 136 3.78 1.22 -5.03
CA VAL A 136 2.77 0.47 -5.79
C VAL A 136 2.65 1.00 -7.22
N HIS A 137 2.56 2.33 -7.36
CA HIS A 137 2.52 2.96 -8.68
C HIS A 137 3.75 2.65 -9.52
N TYR A 138 4.94 2.78 -8.94
CA TYR A 138 6.17 2.44 -9.65
C TYR A 138 6.12 1.01 -10.20
N ILE A 139 5.79 0.03 -9.36
CA ILE A 139 5.75 -1.37 -9.76
C ILE A 139 4.72 -1.58 -10.87
N LEU A 140 3.48 -1.15 -10.66
CA LEU A 140 2.38 -1.44 -11.58
C LEU A 140 2.49 -0.67 -12.90
N LYS A 141 2.87 0.61 -12.87
CA LYS A 141 3.04 1.43 -14.08
C LYS A 141 4.15 0.87 -14.99
N TYR A 142 5.31 0.56 -14.40
CA TYR A 142 6.42 0.03 -15.18
C TYR A 142 6.19 -1.42 -15.62
N SER A 143 5.49 -2.23 -14.82
CA SER A 143 5.05 -3.56 -15.23
C SER A 143 4.08 -3.49 -16.42
N CYS A 144 3.13 -2.56 -16.40
CA CYS A 144 2.23 -2.28 -17.53
C CYS A 144 3.02 -1.88 -18.79
N ALA A 145 3.97 -0.96 -18.67
CA ALA A 145 4.82 -0.53 -19.78
C ALA A 145 5.70 -1.66 -20.32
N LEU A 146 6.25 -2.53 -19.47
CA LEU A 146 7.00 -3.72 -19.90
C LEU A 146 6.11 -4.75 -20.60
N THR A 147 4.86 -4.90 -20.16
CA THR A 147 3.86 -5.75 -20.84
C THR A 147 3.55 -5.20 -22.24
N PHE A 148 3.43 -3.88 -22.37
CA PHE A 148 3.30 -3.22 -23.68
C PHE A 148 4.51 -3.47 -24.57
N ALA A 149 5.72 -3.27 -24.01
CA ALA A 149 6.95 -3.51 -24.76
C ALA A 149 6.99 -4.93 -25.34
N SER A 150 6.66 -5.92 -24.53
CA SER A 150 6.63 -7.33 -24.94
C SER A 150 5.54 -7.60 -25.99
N LYS A 151 4.32 -7.09 -25.78
CA LYS A 151 3.19 -7.29 -26.71
C LYS A 151 3.42 -6.65 -28.06
N MET A 152 4.04 -5.49 -28.10
CA MET A 152 4.24 -4.68 -29.32
C MET A 152 5.61 -4.92 -29.98
N GLY A 153 6.41 -5.86 -29.49
CA GLY A 153 7.77 -6.10 -29.98
C GLY A 153 8.71 -4.90 -29.83
N LEU A 154 8.45 -4.02 -28.83
CA LEU A 154 9.29 -2.86 -28.57
C LEU A 154 10.46 -3.23 -27.68
N ALA A 155 11.68 -2.98 -28.16
CA ALA A 155 12.90 -3.42 -27.47
C ALA A 155 13.18 -2.68 -26.12
N SER A 156 12.50 -1.55 -25.83
CA SER A 156 12.79 -0.78 -24.62
C SER A 156 11.59 0.03 -24.12
N LEU A 157 11.60 0.30 -22.81
CA LEU A 157 10.63 1.20 -22.16
C LEU A 157 10.66 2.62 -22.76
N ARG A 158 11.84 3.10 -23.18
CA ARG A 158 11.97 4.40 -23.84
C ARG A 158 11.10 4.49 -25.09
N LYS A 159 11.09 3.43 -25.93
CA LYS A 159 10.24 3.35 -27.13
C LYS A 159 8.75 3.32 -26.76
N VAL A 160 8.37 2.62 -25.70
CA VAL A 160 6.99 2.60 -25.19
C VAL A 160 6.54 4.00 -24.79
N PHE A 161 7.32 4.68 -23.93
CA PHE A 161 6.96 6.03 -23.47
C PHE A 161 7.03 7.09 -24.58
N LYS A 162 7.91 6.92 -25.59
CA LYS A 162 7.92 7.78 -26.77
C LYS A 162 6.63 7.63 -27.57
N ARG A 163 6.11 6.39 -27.70
CA ARG A 163 4.90 6.10 -28.51
C ARG A 163 3.59 6.43 -27.77
N TYR A 164 3.49 6.10 -26.50
CA TYR A 164 2.24 6.21 -25.71
C TYR A 164 2.24 7.35 -24.70
N GLY A 165 3.32 8.09 -24.59
CA GLY A 165 3.51 9.13 -23.61
C GLY A 165 3.78 8.61 -22.19
N PRO A 166 4.12 9.50 -21.24
CA PRO A 166 4.44 9.13 -19.86
C PRO A 166 3.26 8.50 -19.10
N ASP A 167 2.03 8.76 -19.52
CA ASP A 167 0.81 8.27 -18.91
C ASP A 167 0.19 7.09 -19.70
N LEU A 168 0.91 6.48 -20.64
CA LEU A 168 0.47 5.34 -21.46
C LEU A 168 -0.93 5.58 -22.05
N LYS A 169 -1.10 6.64 -22.81
CA LYS A 169 -2.38 7.00 -23.45
C LYS A 169 -2.65 6.13 -24.67
N ILE A 170 -3.83 5.54 -24.73
CA ILE A 170 -4.30 4.78 -25.88
C ILE A 170 -5.43 5.54 -26.56
N TRP A 171 -5.25 5.81 -27.84
CA TRP A 171 -6.22 6.50 -28.67
C TRP A 171 -6.91 5.51 -29.61
N GLY A 172 -8.21 5.65 -29.78
CA GLY A 172 -9.00 4.91 -30.75
C GLY A 172 -9.20 5.68 -32.06
N LYS A 173 -10.00 5.11 -32.95
CA LYS A 173 -10.41 5.80 -34.20
C LYS A 173 -11.10 7.13 -33.86
N GLY A 174 -10.82 8.18 -34.63
CA GLY A 174 -11.38 9.51 -34.44
C GLY A 174 -10.84 10.26 -33.21
N SER A 175 -9.58 10.01 -32.83
CA SER A 175 -8.91 10.69 -31.69
C SER A 175 -9.62 10.56 -30.33
N LYS A 176 -10.47 9.55 -30.15
CA LYS A 176 -11.11 9.25 -28.85
C LYS A 176 -10.12 8.58 -27.91
N LEU A 177 -9.92 9.15 -26.71
CA LEU A 177 -9.10 8.55 -25.67
C LEU A 177 -9.80 7.28 -25.12
N LEU A 178 -9.22 6.11 -25.33
CA LEU A 178 -9.75 4.82 -24.87
C LEU A 178 -9.30 4.49 -23.47
N ALA A 179 -8.02 4.71 -23.16
CA ALA A 179 -7.47 4.43 -21.85
C ALA A 179 -6.25 5.32 -21.56
N VAL A 180 -6.05 5.60 -20.27
CA VAL A 180 -4.89 6.33 -19.76
C VAL A 180 -4.51 5.78 -18.40
N TYR A 181 -3.22 5.62 -18.17
CA TYR A 181 -2.72 5.24 -16.83
C TYR A 181 -2.79 6.44 -15.90
N PRO A 182 -3.33 6.29 -14.69
CA PRO A 182 -3.58 7.43 -13.81
C PRO A 182 -2.27 8.06 -13.32
N LYS A 183 -2.28 9.40 -13.20
CA LYS A 183 -1.25 10.11 -12.43
C LYS A 183 -1.58 9.97 -10.93
N ILE A 184 -0.59 9.66 -10.10
CA ILE A 184 -0.79 9.72 -8.66
C ILE A 184 -0.83 11.18 -8.22
N LYS A 185 -1.93 11.58 -7.60
CA LYS A 185 -1.98 12.76 -6.76
C LYS A 185 -1.52 12.33 -5.36
N TYR A 186 -0.32 12.73 -4.95
CA TYR A 186 0.20 12.53 -3.59
C TYR A 186 -0.53 13.44 -2.59
N SER A 187 -1.86 13.38 -2.53
CA SER A 187 -2.59 14.12 -1.51
C SER A 187 -2.43 13.39 -0.18
N LYS A 188 -1.72 14.02 0.76
CA LYS A 188 -1.83 13.62 2.17
C LYS A 188 -3.32 13.61 2.54
N PRO A 189 -3.83 12.58 3.23
CA PRO A 189 -5.17 12.66 3.77
C PRO A 189 -5.23 13.92 4.65
N LYS A 190 -6.21 14.78 4.39
CA LYS A 190 -6.49 15.91 5.27
C LYS A 190 -6.77 15.31 6.64
N SER A 191 -6.00 15.71 7.65
CA SER A 191 -6.31 15.40 9.05
C SER A 191 -7.63 16.08 9.37
N SER A 192 -8.66 15.29 9.55
CA SER A 192 -9.89 15.72 10.23
C SER A 192 -9.61 15.84 11.71
#